data_9491ac53efbee8c45e868b0509f46f5f
#
_entry.id   9491ac53efbee8c45e868b0509f46f5f
#
_cell.length_a   1.000
_cell.length_b   1.000
_cell.length_c   1.000
_cell.angle_alpha   90.00
_cell.angle_beta   90.00
_cell.angle_gamma   90.00
#
_symmetry.space_group_name_H-M   'P 1'
#
loop_
_entity.id
_entity.type
_entity.pdbx_description
1 polymer ?
#
loop_
_entity_poly.entity_id
_entity_poly.type
_entity_poly.pdbx_seq_one_letter_code
_entity_poly.pdbx_strand_id
1 'polypeptide(L)'
;MADFNEYKGVWVFCEQRQGALMSTDFELVSEARKLADELGCEVTGLLLGDNVEGIAKELGGYGADKVMVCDSPLLKDYTTDAYAKVVCDMVNEYKPEVLLIGATNIGRDLGPRCAARLHTGLTADATHLDIAVSYTHLTLPT
;
A
#
# COMPACT_ATOMS: atom_id res chain seq x y z
N MET A 1 19.96 6.94 -14.32
CA MET A 1 18.82 6.15 -14.81
C MET A 1 18.34 5.21 -13.70
N ALA A 2 17.06 5.15 -13.49
CA ALA A 2 16.52 4.28 -12.45
C ALA A 2 16.71 2.80 -12.83
N ASP A 3 17.15 2.03 -11.86
CA ASP A 3 17.27 0.59 -12.03
C ASP A 3 15.96 -0.06 -11.58
N PHE A 4 15.18 -0.56 -12.53
CA PHE A 4 13.89 -1.19 -12.24
C PHE A 4 14.02 -2.47 -11.43
N ASN A 5 15.20 -3.08 -11.37
CA ASN A 5 15.44 -4.24 -10.54
C ASN A 5 15.42 -3.92 -9.04
N GLU A 6 15.52 -2.65 -8.68
CA GLU A 6 15.39 -2.20 -7.29
C GLU A 6 13.93 -2.26 -6.81
N TYR A 7 12.97 -2.18 -7.73
CA TYR A 7 11.55 -2.16 -7.38
C TYR A 7 11.01 -3.57 -7.31
N LYS A 8 10.75 -4.04 -6.11
CA LYS A 8 10.25 -5.41 -5.88
C LYS A 8 9.18 -5.43 -4.82
N GLY A 9 8.21 -6.29 -5.03
CA GLY A 9 7.18 -6.56 -4.06
C GLY A 9 5.86 -5.86 -4.38
N VAL A 10 4.79 -6.50 -3.95
CA VAL A 10 3.45 -5.95 -4.02
C VAL A 10 3.05 -5.55 -2.62
N TRP A 11 2.72 -4.28 -2.44
CA TRP A 11 2.29 -3.74 -1.16
C TRP A 11 0.78 -3.58 -1.15
N VAL A 12 0.20 -3.82 0.02
CA VAL A 12 -1.23 -3.61 0.26
C VAL A 12 -1.37 -2.60 1.39
N PHE A 13 -2.04 -1.48 1.12
CA PHE A 13 -2.41 -0.55 2.18
C PHE A 13 -3.59 -1.15 2.93
N CYS A 14 -3.39 -1.48 4.20
CA CYS A 14 -4.41 -2.10 5.04
C CYS A 14 -5.09 -1.05 5.88
N GLU A 15 -6.42 -0.98 5.79
CA GLU A 15 -7.21 -0.08 6.59
C GLU A 15 -7.55 -0.72 7.93
N GLN A 16 -7.57 0.09 8.98
CA GLN A 16 -8.04 -0.34 10.27
C GLN A 16 -9.02 0.72 10.82
N ARG A 17 -9.96 0.26 11.59
CA ARG A 17 -10.85 1.14 12.34
C ARG A 17 -10.82 0.72 13.80
N GLN A 18 -10.41 1.64 14.66
CA GLN A 18 -10.36 1.40 16.11
C GLN A 18 -9.59 0.12 16.46
N GLY A 19 -8.49 -0.13 15.73
CA GLY A 19 -7.63 -1.28 16.00
C GLY A 19 -8.11 -2.60 15.39
N ALA A 20 -9.11 -2.58 14.51
CA ALA A 20 -9.60 -3.79 13.84
C ALA A 20 -9.41 -3.68 12.32
N LEU A 21 -8.94 -4.77 11.71
CA LEU A 21 -8.81 -4.84 10.26
C LEU A 21 -10.19 -4.90 9.60
N MET A 22 -10.26 -4.38 8.37
CA MET A 22 -11.47 -4.40 7.58
C MET A 22 -11.51 -5.63 6.69
N SER A 23 -12.71 -6.09 6.32
CA SER A 23 -12.85 -7.24 5.43
C SER A 23 -12.18 -7.01 4.07
N THR A 24 -12.16 -5.78 3.60
CA THR A 24 -11.49 -5.42 2.35
C THR A 24 -9.99 -5.67 2.39
N ASP A 25 -9.37 -5.60 3.58
CA ASP A 25 -7.94 -5.86 3.72
C ASP A 25 -7.59 -7.28 3.33
N PHE A 26 -8.40 -8.23 3.75
CA PHE A 26 -8.18 -9.64 3.44
C PHE A 26 -8.38 -9.95 1.96
N GLU A 27 -9.36 -9.31 1.35
CA GLU A 27 -9.59 -9.41 -0.10
C GLU A 27 -8.42 -8.86 -0.89
N LEU A 28 -7.89 -7.70 -0.47
CA LEU A 28 -6.73 -7.09 -1.11
C LEU A 28 -5.48 -7.94 -0.98
N VAL A 29 -5.25 -8.51 0.20
CA VAL A 29 -4.09 -9.38 0.41
C VAL A 29 -4.18 -10.60 -0.50
N SER A 30 -5.38 -11.17 -0.69
CA SER A 30 -5.59 -12.29 -1.59
C SER A 30 -5.30 -11.91 -3.05
N GLU A 31 -5.75 -10.73 -3.48
CA GLU A 31 -5.46 -10.23 -4.82
C GLU A 31 -3.97 -9.95 -5.00
N ALA A 32 -3.35 -9.37 -3.99
CA ALA A 32 -1.91 -9.11 -4.00
C ALA A 32 -1.10 -10.40 -4.08
N ARG A 33 -1.57 -11.48 -3.42
CA ARG A 33 -0.89 -12.77 -3.47
C ARG A 33 -0.89 -13.33 -4.87
N LYS A 34 -1.98 -13.21 -5.59
CA LYS A 34 -2.06 -13.66 -6.99
C LYS A 34 -1.10 -12.86 -7.86
N LEU A 35 -1.11 -11.56 -7.72
CA LEU A 35 -0.22 -10.68 -8.50
C LEU A 35 1.25 -10.93 -8.18
N ALA A 36 1.57 -11.07 -6.90
CA ALA A 36 2.95 -11.33 -6.47
C ALA A 36 3.46 -12.68 -6.96
N ASP A 37 2.60 -13.70 -7.01
CA ASP A 37 2.97 -15.01 -7.52
C ASP A 37 3.30 -14.94 -9.03
N GLU A 38 2.55 -14.14 -9.78
CA GLU A 38 2.84 -13.91 -11.19
C GLU A 38 4.16 -13.16 -11.40
N LEU A 39 4.45 -12.20 -10.51
CA LEU A 39 5.67 -11.39 -10.59
C LEU A 39 6.89 -12.06 -9.92
N GLY A 40 6.67 -13.14 -9.18
CA GLY A 40 7.72 -13.82 -8.44
C GLY A 40 8.27 -13.02 -7.28
N CYS A 41 7.40 -12.31 -6.55
CA CYS A 41 7.82 -11.43 -5.45
C CYS A 41 6.96 -11.64 -4.19
N GLU A 42 7.27 -10.87 -3.15
CA GLU A 42 6.59 -10.96 -1.86
C GLU A 42 5.40 -9.99 -1.78
N VAL A 43 4.46 -10.33 -0.89
CA VAL A 43 3.37 -9.44 -0.50
C VAL A 43 3.68 -8.82 0.85
N THR A 44 3.62 -7.50 0.94
CA THR A 44 3.81 -6.77 2.19
C THR A 44 2.55 -5.98 2.51
N GLY A 45 2.01 -6.21 3.69
CA GLY A 45 0.93 -5.39 4.22
C GLY A 45 1.50 -4.13 4.84
N LEU A 46 0.88 -2.98 4.57
CA LEU A 46 1.27 -1.70 5.15
C LEU A 46 0.16 -1.26 6.10
N LEU A 47 0.46 -1.18 7.38
CA LEU A 47 -0.50 -0.91 8.43
C LEU A 47 -0.12 0.33 9.22
N LEU A 48 -0.94 1.36 9.12
CA LEU A 48 -0.74 2.62 9.82
C LEU A 48 -1.84 2.82 10.87
N GLY A 49 -1.47 3.31 12.02
CA GLY A 49 -2.44 3.60 13.07
C GLY A 49 -1.80 3.81 14.42
N ASP A 50 -2.62 3.81 15.46
CA ASP A 50 -2.18 3.89 16.83
C ASP A 50 -2.48 2.55 17.51
N ASN A 51 -1.45 1.94 18.10
CA ASN A 51 -1.57 0.66 18.79
C ASN A 51 -2.06 -0.48 17.90
N VAL A 52 -1.47 -0.61 16.71
CA VAL A 52 -1.91 -1.57 15.69
C VAL A 52 -1.00 -2.80 15.54
N GLU A 53 0.08 -2.90 16.30
CA GLU A 53 1.01 -4.03 16.19
C GLU A 53 0.34 -5.38 16.44
N GLY A 54 -0.62 -5.44 17.34
CA GLY A 54 -1.30 -6.69 17.69
C GLY A 54 -2.12 -7.27 16.54
N ILE A 55 -2.65 -6.43 15.66
CA ILE A 55 -3.46 -6.90 14.54
C ILE A 55 -2.62 -7.23 13.29
N ALA A 56 -1.35 -6.83 13.29
CA ALA A 56 -0.47 -7.11 12.15
C ALA A 56 -0.31 -8.61 11.88
N LYS A 57 -0.35 -9.42 12.93
CA LYS A 57 -0.19 -10.87 12.83
C LYS A 57 -1.32 -11.53 12.02
N GLU A 58 -2.50 -10.95 12.04
CA GLU A 58 -3.65 -11.48 11.30
C GLU A 58 -3.40 -11.46 9.79
N LEU A 59 -2.70 -10.43 9.30
CA LEU A 59 -2.42 -10.29 7.88
C LEU A 59 -1.52 -11.40 7.35
N GLY A 60 -0.59 -11.87 8.16
CA GLY A 60 0.29 -12.98 7.80
C GLY A 60 -0.49 -14.26 7.52
N GLY A 61 -1.57 -14.49 8.26
CA GLY A 61 -2.44 -15.65 8.07
C GLY A 61 -3.24 -15.63 6.78
N TYR A 62 -3.34 -14.46 6.12
CA TYR A 62 -4.12 -14.31 4.90
C TYR A 62 -3.28 -14.23 3.62
N GLY A 63 -1.95 -14.37 3.73
CA GLY A 63 -1.09 -14.45 2.56
C GLY A 63 -0.01 -13.36 2.46
N ALA A 64 0.07 -12.45 3.41
CA ALA A 64 1.14 -11.46 3.45
C ALA A 64 2.43 -12.11 3.95
N ASP A 65 3.52 -11.92 3.23
CA ASP A 65 4.83 -12.42 3.65
C ASP A 65 5.46 -11.56 4.72
N LYS A 66 5.17 -10.26 4.68
CA LYS A 66 5.66 -9.26 5.62
C LYS A 66 4.57 -8.26 5.94
N VAL A 67 4.65 -7.65 7.11
CA VAL A 67 3.79 -6.54 7.48
C VAL A 67 4.67 -5.41 8.00
N MET A 68 4.55 -4.25 7.38
CA MET A 68 5.24 -3.05 7.84
C MET A 68 4.25 -2.24 8.66
N VAL A 69 4.60 -1.99 9.92
CA VAL A 69 3.72 -1.30 10.87
C VAL A 69 4.29 0.08 11.16
N CYS A 70 3.48 1.10 10.98
CA CYS A 70 3.80 2.45 11.42
C CYS A 70 2.82 2.79 12.55
N ASP A 71 3.28 2.65 13.79
CA ASP A 71 2.46 2.84 14.98
C ASP A 71 2.77 4.19 15.59
N SER A 72 1.80 5.10 15.57
CA SER A 72 1.98 6.45 16.09
C SER A 72 0.63 7.02 16.53
N PRO A 73 0.57 7.72 17.66
CA PRO A 73 -0.65 8.44 18.06
C PRO A 73 -1.15 9.42 17.00
N LEU A 74 -0.26 9.94 16.16
CA LEU A 74 -0.61 10.86 15.07
C LEU A 74 -1.41 10.19 13.96
N LEU A 75 -1.39 8.86 13.91
CA LEU A 75 -2.10 8.07 12.90
C LEU A 75 -3.35 7.40 13.44
N LYS A 76 -3.78 7.77 14.63
CA LYS A 76 -4.98 7.20 15.26
C LYS A 76 -6.21 7.38 14.38
N ASP A 77 -6.41 8.60 13.90
CA ASP A 77 -7.49 8.94 13.00
C ASP A 77 -6.92 9.21 11.62
N TYR A 78 -7.68 8.85 10.60
CA TYR A 78 -7.24 9.07 9.24
C TYR A 78 -7.21 10.56 8.92
N THR A 79 -6.05 11.03 8.45
CA THR A 79 -5.92 12.34 7.80
C THR A 79 -5.13 12.11 6.51
N THR A 80 -5.58 12.73 5.43
CA THR A 80 -4.99 12.52 4.11
C THR A 80 -3.51 12.86 4.09
N ASP A 81 -3.16 14.03 4.62
CA ASP A 81 -1.77 14.51 4.53
C ASP A 81 -0.81 13.66 5.35
N ALA A 82 -1.18 13.30 6.58
CA ALA A 82 -0.31 12.47 7.43
C ALA A 82 -0.12 11.08 6.84
N TYR A 83 -1.19 10.45 6.41
CA TYR A 83 -1.13 9.11 5.83
C TYR A 83 -0.38 9.10 4.51
N ALA A 84 -0.65 10.08 3.63
CA ALA A 84 0.05 10.17 2.35
C ALA A 84 1.55 10.37 2.53
N LYS A 85 1.93 11.21 3.50
CA LYS A 85 3.35 11.42 3.78
C LYS A 85 4.04 10.13 4.21
N VAL A 86 3.45 9.40 5.17
CA VAL A 86 4.04 8.16 5.67
C VAL A 86 4.12 7.11 4.57
N VAL A 87 3.03 6.91 3.83
CA VAL A 87 2.99 5.91 2.76
C VAL A 87 4.03 6.24 1.69
N CYS A 88 4.08 7.48 1.25
CA CYS A 88 5.03 7.87 0.20
C CYS A 88 6.47 7.81 0.65
N ASP A 89 6.76 8.18 1.91
CA ASP A 89 8.11 8.05 2.46
C ASP A 89 8.55 6.60 2.49
N MET A 90 7.67 5.68 2.89
CA MET A 90 7.96 4.26 2.92
C MET A 90 8.15 3.68 1.51
N VAL A 91 7.31 4.10 0.58
CA VAL A 91 7.42 3.68 -0.83
C VAL A 91 8.77 4.11 -1.42
N ASN A 92 9.18 5.34 -1.15
CA ASN A 92 10.46 5.85 -1.67
C ASN A 92 11.66 5.15 -1.03
N GLU A 93 11.55 4.73 0.21
CA GLU A 93 12.63 4.03 0.91
C GLU A 93 12.75 2.57 0.50
N TYR A 94 11.64 1.85 0.43
CA TYR A 94 11.63 0.40 0.23
C TYR A 94 11.31 -0.04 -1.19
N LYS A 95 10.83 0.86 -2.02
CA LYS A 95 10.64 0.67 -3.46
C LYS A 95 9.83 -0.57 -3.85
N PRO A 96 8.55 -0.65 -3.44
CA PRO A 96 7.67 -1.69 -3.95
C PRO A 96 7.39 -1.47 -5.43
N GLU A 97 7.06 -2.54 -6.13
CA GLU A 97 6.72 -2.46 -7.54
C GLU A 97 5.31 -1.93 -7.74
N VAL A 98 4.37 -2.38 -6.90
CA VAL A 98 2.96 -2.01 -6.96
C VAL A 98 2.44 -1.75 -5.54
N LEU A 99 1.58 -0.77 -5.40
CA LEU A 99 0.84 -0.51 -4.17
C LEU A 99 -0.65 -0.63 -4.45
N LEU A 100 -1.32 -1.55 -3.77
CA LEU A 100 -2.77 -1.76 -3.86
C LEU A 100 -3.46 -1.06 -2.69
N ILE A 101 -4.53 -0.34 -3.00
CA ILE A 101 -5.34 0.37 -2.01
C ILE A 101 -6.81 0.01 -2.27
N GLY A 102 -7.57 -0.29 -1.21
CA GLY A 102 -8.98 -0.62 -1.35
C GLY A 102 -9.80 0.54 -1.90
N ALA A 103 -10.86 0.22 -2.64
CA ALA A 103 -11.77 1.22 -3.20
C ALA A 103 -12.79 1.69 -2.17
N THR A 104 -12.33 2.05 -0.99
CA THR A 104 -13.11 2.60 0.11
C THR A 104 -13.08 4.12 0.06
N ASN A 105 -13.83 4.77 0.93
CA ASN A 105 -13.78 6.24 1.03
C ASN A 105 -12.37 6.73 1.34
N ILE A 106 -11.68 6.06 2.27
CA ILE A 106 -10.30 6.40 2.60
C ILE A 106 -9.39 6.15 1.41
N GLY A 107 -9.52 5.00 0.76
CA GLY A 107 -8.68 4.63 -0.38
C GLY A 107 -8.85 5.57 -1.55
N ARG A 108 -10.06 5.99 -1.85
CA ARG A 108 -10.36 6.92 -2.94
C ARG A 108 -9.86 8.34 -2.65
N ASP A 109 -9.63 8.67 -1.39
CA ASP A 109 -9.02 9.92 -0.98
C ASP A 109 -7.49 9.80 -0.96
N LEU A 110 -6.97 8.74 -0.36
CA LEU A 110 -5.53 8.52 -0.18
C LEU A 110 -4.82 8.16 -1.49
N GLY A 111 -5.42 7.31 -2.32
CA GLY A 111 -4.79 6.81 -3.55
C GLY A 111 -4.33 7.91 -4.49
N PRO A 112 -5.22 8.81 -4.93
CA PRO A 112 -4.82 9.91 -5.82
C PRO A 112 -3.77 10.83 -5.22
N ARG A 113 -3.83 11.06 -3.91
CA ARG A 113 -2.86 11.90 -3.22
C ARG A 113 -1.47 11.26 -3.23
N CYS A 114 -1.39 9.96 -2.98
CA CYS A 114 -0.13 9.22 -3.05
C CYS A 114 0.40 9.18 -4.47
N ALA A 115 -0.45 8.93 -5.46
CA ALA A 115 -0.04 8.89 -6.85
C ALA A 115 0.53 10.24 -7.28
N ALA A 116 -0.10 11.34 -6.88
CA ALA A 116 0.39 12.68 -7.18
C ALA A 116 1.75 12.96 -6.54
N ARG A 117 1.93 12.56 -5.28
CA ARG A 117 3.21 12.76 -4.58
C ARG A 117 4.32 11.89 -5.15
N LEU A 118 3.97 10.73 -5.67
CA LEU A 118 4.93 9.81 -6.29
C LEU A 118 5.12 10.09 -7.78
N HIS A 119 4.42 11.06 -8.32
CA HIS A 119 4.49 11.44 -9.73
C HIS A 119 4.19 10.27 -10.67
N THR A 120 3.15 9.51 -10.33
CA THR A 120 2.73 8.37 -11.14
C THR A 120 1.22 8.38 -11.34
N GLY A 121 0.76 7.54 -12.25
CA GLY A 121 -0.66 7.34 -12.48
C GLY A 121 -1.28 6.35 -11.52
N LEU A 122 -2.60 6.29 -11.57
CA LEU A 122 -3.41 5.44 -10.74
C LEU A 122 -4.43 4.75 -11.63
N THR A 123 -4.55 3.42 -11.49
CA THR A 123 -5.58 2.66 -12.16
C THR A 123 -6.64 2.29 -11.13
N ALA A 124 -7.88 2.65 -11.37
CA ALA A 124 -8.98 2.37 -10.46
C ALA A 124 -9.93 1.34 -11.06
N ASP A 125 -10.35 0.41 -10.22
CA ASP A 125 -11.38 -0.54 -10.58
C ASP A 125 -12.44 -0.56 -9.46
N ALA A 126 -13.42 -1.46 -9.54
CA ALA A 126 -14.53 -1.49 -8.59
C ALA A 126 -14.10 -1.88 -7.17
N THR A 127 -13.01 -2.64 -7.04
CA THR A 127 -12.58 -3.23 -5.77
C THR A 127 -11.32 -2.61 -5.20
N HIS A 128 -10.45 -2.07 -6.03
CA HIS A 128 -9.17 -1.53 -5.57
C HIS A 128 -8.59 -0.52 -6.55
N LEU A 129 -7.54 0.16 -6.06
CA LEU A 129 -6.76 1.13 -6.81
C LEU A 129 -5.33 0.63 -6.89
N ASP A 130 -4.74 0.68 -8.08
CA ASP A 130 -3.37 0.22 -8.32
C ASP A 130 -2.46 1.41 -8.60
N ILE A 131 -1.38 1.50 -7.87
CA ILE A 131 -0.32 2.46 -8.14
C ILE A 131 0.91 1.67 -8.57
N ALA A 132 1.30 1.80 -9.83
CA ALA A 132 2.49 1.14 -10.35
C ALA A 132 3.70 1.99 -10.02
N VAL A 133 4.32 1.73 -8.87
CA VAL A 133 5.39 2.57 -8.31
C VAL A 133 6.62 2.60 -9.21
N SER A 134 6.94 1.47 -9.84
CA SER A 134 8.10 1.40 -10.74
C SER A 134 8.05 2.42 -11.87
N TYR A 135 6.85 2.85 -12.27
CA TYR A 135 6.69 3.83 -13.32
C TYR A 135 7.04 5.26 -12.90
N THR A 136 7.21 5.51 -11.60
CA THR A 136 7.61 6.84 -11.13
C THR A 136 8.97 7.26 -11.71
N HIS A 137 9.77 6.29 -12.10
CA HIS A 137 11.12 6.52 -12.60
C HIS A 137 11.24 6.32 -14.11
N LEU A 138 10.13 6.03 -14.78
CA LEU A 138 10.11 6.03 -16.23
C LEU A 138 9.99 7.47 -16.70
N THR A 139 10.95 7.89 -17.50
CA THR A 139 10.86 9.18 -18.15
C THR A 139 9.86 9.04 -19.29
N LEU A 140 8.64 9.44 -19.05
CA LEU A 140 7.65 9.46 -20.10
C LEU A 140 7.85 10.72 -20.92
N PRO A 141 8.03 10.59 -22.23
CA PRO A 141 8.08 11.77 -23.07
C PRO A 141 6.71 12.43 -23.03
N THR A 142 6.71 13.64 -22.61
CA THR A 142 5.49 14.43 -22.58
C THR A 142 5.32 15.19 -23.88
#